data_23698ea645efec29b1449eac0f95b4b0
#
_entry.id   23698ea645efec29b1449eac0f95b4b0
#
_cell.length_a   1.000
_cell.length_b   1.000
_cell.length_c   1.000
_cell.angle_alpha   90.00
_cell.angle_beta   90.00
_cell.angle_gamma   90.00
#
_symmetry.space_group_name_H-M   'P 1'
#
loop_
_entity.id
_entity.type
_entity.pdbx_description
1 polymer ?
#
loop_
_entity_poly.entity_id
_entity_poly.type
_entity_poly.pdbx_seq_one_letter_code
_entity_poly.pdbx_strand_id
1 'polypeptide(L)'
;PFCGTTDSVAKIYYQEAVSERQGGEIREKINNGALWVNYLGHANSESFDFDGWQAFRLNNYPKFSFFSTLSCNTGAHAEPNIINSRNEDYIFFPDNGFIGSVGSATWGWVDENRWVAQKMVENLADSTSTLVYVSDLMNYGKKSLANQEAPLYTKFHFALIGDPLLKLRTSRTPNLYIYSNEFSVTSNDNSALISTTDSVAIIKGVIYNNGYQTKQGSQL
;
A
#
# COMPACT_ATOMS: atom_id res chain seq x y z
N PRO A 1 -11.61 -4.54 -1.18
CA PRO A 1 -11.86 -4.48 0.26
C PRO A 1 -10.77 -5.23 0.98
N PHE A 2 -9.66 -4.54 1.27
CA PHE A 2 -8.50 -5.20 1.85
C PHE A 2 -8.39 -5.01 3.37
N CYS A 3 -9.26 -4.19 3.95
CA CYS A 3 -9.24 -3.88 5.38
C CYS A 3 -10.61 -3.92 6.02
N GLY A 4 -11.46 -4.87 5.66
CA GLY A 4 -12.72 -5.08 6.37
C GLY A 4 -13.78 -3.97 6.25
N THR A 5 -13.57 -2.96 5.41
CA THR A 5 -14.58 -1.96 5.08
C THR A 5 -15.12 -2.19 3.67
N THR A 6 -16.35 -1.83 3.42
CA THR A 6 -17.01 -1.96 2.12
C THR A 6 -16.47 -1.00 1.06
N ASP A 7 -15.68 0.01 1.45
CA ASP A 7 -15.24 1.12 0.60
C ASP A 7 -13.75 1.03 0.27
N SER A 8 -13.37 -0.01 -0.36
CA SER A 8 -11.97 -0.40 -0.38
C SER A 8 -11.17 0.10 -1.55
N VAL A 9 -11.77 0.68 -2.56
CA VAL A 9 -11.07 1.22 -3.73
C VAL A 9 -11.45 2.66 -3.95
N ALA A 10 -10.53 3.58 -3.62
CA ALA A 10 -10.63 4.97 -4.05
C ALA A 10 -10.05 5.10 -5.47
N LYS A 11 -10.80 5.72 -6.38
CA LYS A 11 -10.36 6.02 -7.74
C LYS A 11 -10.30 7.53 -7.92
N ILE A 12 -9.12 8.05 -8.24
CA ILE A 12 -8.89 9.46 -8.49
C ILE A 12 -8.38 9.59 -9.91
N TYR A 13 -9.15 10.26 -10.76
CA TYR A 13 -8.81 10.46 -12.16
C TYR A 13 -8.21 11.85 -12.35
N TYR A 14 -7.07 11.94 -13.01
CA TYR A 14 -6.35 13.19 -13.25
C TYR A 14 -7.22 14.22 -13.99
N GLN A 15 -7.20 15.44 -13.49
CA GLN A 15 -7.78 16.63 -14.11
C GLN A 15 -6.84 17.80 -13.86
N GLU A 16 -6.26 18.36 -14.91
CA GLU A 16 -5.24 19.41 -14.85
C GLU A 16 -5.66 20.61 -13.97
N ALA A 17 -6.89 21.11 -14.16
CA ALA A 17 -7.38 22.27 -13.44
C ALA A 17 -7.49 22.12 -11.91
N VAL A 18 -7.38 20.89 -11.40
CA VAL A 18 -7.53 20.56 -9.97
C VAL A 18 -6.49 19.57 -9.46
N SER A 19 -5.37 19.43 -10.16
CA SER A 19 -4.33 18.42 -9.88
C SER A 19 -3.77 18.52 -8.46
N GLU A 20 -3.54 19.71 -7.93
CA GLU A 20 -3.04 19.89 -6.56
C GLU A 20 -4.07 19.44 -5.51
N ARG A 21 -5.35 19.75 -5.72
CA ARG A 21 -6.43 19.26 -4.85
C ARG A 21 -6.52 17.73 -4.87
N GLN A 22 -6.39 17.14 -6.05
CA GLN A 22 -6.40 15.69 -6.22
C GLN A 22 -5.17 15.04 -5.57
N GLY A 23 -4.00 15.67 -5.68
CA GLY A 23 -2.81 15.23 -4.96
C GLY A 23 -2.98 15.31 -3.44
N GLY A 24 -3.70 16.32 -2.94
CA GLY A 24 -4.10 16.42 -1.54
C GLY A 24 -5.01 15.27 -1.10
N GLU A 25 -5.98 14.90 -1.95
CA GLU A 25 -6.87 13.75 -1.70
C GLU A 25 -6.09 12.43 -1.71
N ILE A 26 -5.18 12.24 -2.67
CA ILE A 26 -4.29 11.05 -2.71
C ILE A 26 -3.49 10.96 -1.40
N ARG A 27 -2.86 12.06 -1.00
CA ARG A 27 -2.08 12.15 0.24
C ARG A 27 -2.91 11.79 1.47
N GLU A 28 -4.14 12.30 1.57
CA GLU A 28 -5.04 11.96 2.68
C GLU A 28 -5.33 10.47 2.73
N LYS A 29 -5.63 9.83 1.59
CA LYS A 29 -5.88 8.39 1.52
C LYS A 29 -4.66 7.57 1.93
N ILE A 30 -3.46 7.99 1.52
CA ILE A 30 -2.21 7.33 1.90
C ILE A 30 -1.97 7.48 3.41
N ASN A 31 -2.12 8.68 3.96
CA ASN A 31 -1.91 8.95 5.39
C ASN A 31 -2.91 8.20 6.28
N ASN A 32 -4.11 7.96 5.80
CA ASN A 32 -5.10 7.15 6.50
C ASN A 32 -4.82 5.64 6.45
N GLY A 33 -3.85 5.21 5.66
CA GLY A 33 -3.39 3.83 5.57
C GLY A 33 -4.07 3.06 4.44
N ALA A 34 -3.53 3.14 3.25
CA ALA A 34 -3.90 2.28 2.14
C ALA A 34 -3.00 1.03 2.15
N LEU A 35 -3.53 -0.12 1.78
CA LEU A 35 -2.72 -1.33 1.59
C LEU A 35 -1.84 -1.21 0.36
N TRP A 36 -2.41 -0.71 -0.73
CA TRP A 36 -1.77 -0.58 -2.03
C TRP A 36 -2.21 0.71 -2.70
N VAL A 37 -1.24 1.46 -3.19
CA VAL A 37 -1.44 2.63 -4.03
C VAL A 37 -0.98 2.26 -5.44
N ASN A 38 -1.85 2.41 -6.43
CA ASN A 38 -1.50 2.17 -7.82
C ASN A 38 -1.64 3.47 -8.60
N TYR A 39 -0.57 3.87 -9.26
CA TYR A 39 -0.57 4.98 -10.20
C TYR A 39 -0.44 4.48 -11.63
N LEU A 40 -1.29 4.95 -12.50
CA LEU A 40 -1.25 4.72 -13.94
C LEU A 40 -1.53 6.05 -14.65
N GLY A 41 -0.56 6.58 -15.34
CA GLY A 41 -0.62 7.88 -16.02
C GLY A 41 0.71 8.24 -16.66
N HIS A 42 0.86 9.50 -17.03
CA HIS A 42 2.17 10.00 -17.45
C HIS A 42 3.08 10.22 -16.25
N ALA A 43 4.34 9.89 -16.45
CA ALA A 43 5.39 10.12 -15.47
C ALA A 43 6.76 10.14 -16.13
N ASN A 44 7.74 10.58 -15.38
CA ASN A 44 9.15 10.41 -15.66
C ASN A 44 9.90 10.02 -14.38
N SER A 45 11.22 10.00 -14.41
CA SER A 45 12.04 9.67 -13.26
C SER A 45 11.86 10.61 -12.06
N GLU A 46 11.30 11.81 -12.25
CA GLU A 46 11.22 12.87 -11.25
C GLU A 46 9.79 13.39 -10.97
N SER A 47 8.79 13.05 -11.79
CA SER A 47 7.44 13.62 -11.66
C SER A 47 6.32 12.68 -12.05
N PHE A 48 5.13 12.97 -11.52
CA PHE A 48 3.82 12.43 -11.91
C PHE A 48 2.93 13.57 -12.41
N ASP A 49 1.80 13.23 -13.05
CA ASP A 49 0.80 14.24 -13.44
C ASP A 49 0.17 14.94 -12.22
N PHE A 50 0.06 14.25 -11.09
CA PHE A 50 -0.47 14.82 -9.87
C PHE A 50 0.62 15.51 -9.05
N ASP A 51 0.34 16.72 -8.61
CA ASP A 51 1.13 17.43 -7.60
C ASP A 51 0.58 17.20 -6.19
N GLY A 52 1.37 17.58 -5.18
CA GLY A 52 0.87 17.68 -3.81
C GLY A 52 0.94 16.41 -2.95
N TRP A 53 1.47 15.31 -3.46
CA TRP A 53 1.63 14.06 -2.71
C TRP A 53 3.06 13.50 -2.68
N GLN A 54 4.03 14.35 -2.92
CA GLN A 54 5.45 13.98 -2.85
C GLN A 54 5.80 13.34 -1.49
N ALA A 55 6.84 12.51 -1.44
CA ALA A 55 7.22 11.75 -0.25
C ALA A 55 7.34 12.61 1.01
N PHE A 56 7.95 13.80 0.89
CA PHE A 56 8.12 14.72 2.02
C PHE A 56 6.81 15.37 2.52
N ARG A 57 5.71 15.23 1.77
CA ARG A 57 4.37 15.71 2.16
C ARG A 57 3.52 14.63 2.82
N LEU A 58 3.97 13.38 2.79
CA LEU A 58 3.29 12.28 3.45
C LEU A 58 3.51 12.36 4.97
N ASN A 59 2.56 11.82 5.72
CA ASN A 59 2.62 11.65 7.17
C ASN A 59 1.92 10.33 7.52
N ASN A 60 2.47 9.24 6.99
CA ASN A 60 1.79 7.95 7.04
C ASN A 60 2.47 6.91 7.93
N TYR A 61 3.53 7.28 8.66
CA TYR A 61 4.09 6.40 9.67
C TYR A 61 3.06 6.07 10.76
N PRO A 62 2.92 4.82 11.20
CA PRO A 62 3.57 3.60 10.72
C PRO A 62 2.76 2.83 9.65
N LYS A 63 1.85 3.48 8.95
CA LYS A 63 0.88 2.89 8.01
C LYS A 63 1.42 2.88 6.58
N PHE A 64 2.56 2.22 6.36
CA PHE A 64 3.18 2.17 5.05
C PHE A 64 2.38 1.30 4.07
N SER A 65 2.14 1.85 2.89
CA SER A 65 1.50 1.17 1.76
C SER A 65 2.54 0.51 0.85
N PHE A 66 2.11 -0.43 0.02
CA PHE A 66 2.86 -0.85 -1.18
C PHE A 66 2.49 0.05 -2.35
N PHE A 67 3.45 0.36 -3.22
CA PHE A 67 3.28 1.30 -4.32
C PHE A 67 3.56 0.65 -5.68
N SER A 68 2.68 0.81 -6.63
CA SER A 68 2.92 0.45 -8.02
C SER A 68 2.73 1.67 -8.92
N THR A 69 3.79 2.00 -9.65
CA THR A 69 3.84 3.11 -10.60
C THR A 69 4.20 2.57 -11.95
N LEU A 70 3.26 1.91 -12.58
CA LEU A 70 3.48 1.34 -13.88
C LEU A 70 3.34 2.43 -14.95
N SER A 71 4.34 3.32 -14.97
CA SER A 71 4.44 4.52 -15.81
C SER A 71 5.89 4.73 -16.24
N CYS A 72 6.13 5.60 -17.22
CA CYS A 72 7.47 5.76 -17.79
C CYS A 72 8.52 6.16 -16.74
N ASN A 73 9.64 5.47 -16.70
CA ASN A 73 10.86 5.77 -15.94
C ASN A 73 10.70 5.95 -14.41
N THR A 74 9.56 5.59 -13.83
CA THR A 74 9.34 5.79 -12.39
C THR A 74 10.24 4.93 -11.49
N GLY A 75 10.71 3.80 -12.00
CA GLY A 75 11.67 2.91 -11.36
C GLY A 75 13.04 2.88 -12.04
N ALA A 76 13.44 3.96 -12.73
CA ALA A 76 14.68 4.05 -13.48
C ALA A 76 15.92 4.26 -12.57
N HIS A 77 16.14 3.34 -11.65
CA HIS A 77 17.21 3.36 -10.64
C HIS A 77 18.64 3.35 -11.20
N ALA A 78 18.81 3.05 -12.47
CA ALA A 78 20.10 3.01 -13.13
C ALA A 78 20.34 4.23 -14.06
N GLU A 79 19.51 5.24 -14.01
CA GLU A 79 19.65 6.43 -14.83
C GLU A 79 20.78 7.33 -14.30
N PRO A 80 21.86 7.58 -15.08
CA PRO A 80 23.09 8.18 -14.54
C PRO A 80 22.96 9.67 -14.15
N ASN A 81 21.90 10.34 -14.59
CA ASN A 81 21.72 11.78 -14.39
C ASN A 81 20.75 12.12 -13.24
N ILE A 82 20.23 11.13 -12.55
CA ILE A 82 19.36 11.33 -11.39
C ILE A 82 19.96 10.66 -10.16
N ILE A 83 19.73 11.26 -8.99
CA ILE A 83 20.20 10.69 -7.72
C ILE A 83 19.31 9.51 -7.33
N ASN A 84 18.00 9.73 -7.36
CA ASN A 84 16.99 8.71 -7.07
C ASN A 84 15.90 8.77 -8.15
N SER A 85 15.42 7.62 -8.59
CA SER A 85 14.17 7.57 -9.31
C SER A 85 12.99 7.95 -8.41
N ARG A 86 11.86 8.29 -9.00
CA ARG A 86 10.66 8.66 -8.22
C ARG A 86 10.26 7.59 -7.20
N ASN A 87 10.36 6.32 -7.56
CA ASN A 87 10.04 5.25 -6.63
C ASN A 87 11.03 5.14 -5.47
N GLU A 88 12.32 5.39 -5.73
CA GLU A 88 13.34 5.41 -4.68
C GLU A 88 13.10 6.55 -3.70
N ASP A 89 12.72 7.74 -4.16
CA ASP A 89 12.37 8.87 -3.29
C ASP A 89 11.27 8.51 -2.28
N TYR A 90 10.27 7.75 -2.70
CA TYR A 90 9.18 7.33 -1.82
C TYR A 90 9.55 6.18 -0.88
N ILE A 91 10.54 5.37 -1.23
CA ILE A 91 10.99 4.26 -0.39
C ILE A 91 12.05 4.71 0.63
N PHE A 92 12.93 5.62 0.23
CA PHE A 92 14.07 6.03 1.05
C PHE A 92 13.78 7.26 1.93
N PHE A 93 12.61 7.87 1.79
CA PHE A 93 12.28 9.02 2.61
C PHE A 93 12.07 8.61 4.08
N PRO A 94 12.76 9.24 5.06
CA PRO A 94 12.65 8.86 6.46
C PRO A 94 11.23 9.04 7.01
N ASP A 95 10.74 8.03 7.72
CA ASP A 95 9.47 8.03 8.47
C ASP A 95 8.19 8.24 7.64
N ASN A 96 8.30 8.33 6.30
CA ASN A 96 7.16 8.49 5.40
C ASN A 96 7.36 7.67 4.12
N GLY A 97 6.31 7.57 3.30
CA GLY A 97 6.40 6.93 2.01
C GLY A 97 5.83 5.53 1.97
N PHE A 98 6.55 4.62 1.33
CA PHE A 98 6.07 3.27 1.05
C PHE A 98 7.05 2.20 1.52
N ILE A 99 6.52 0.99 1.78
CA ILE A 99 7.33 -0.14 2.25
C ILE A 99 8.02 -0.88 1.10
N GLY A 100 7.61 -0.64 -0.11
CA GLY A 100 8.16 -1.21 -1.33
C GLY A 100 7.39 -0.71 -2.54
N SER A 101 8.02 -0.76 -3.72
CA SER A 101 7.40 -0.31 -4.95
C SER A 101 7.76 -1.15 -6.17
N VAL A 102 6.85 -1.14 -7.14
CA VAL A 102 7.12 -1.62 -8.51
C VAL A 102 6.93 -0.47 -9.47
N GLY A 103 7.90 -0.24 -10.33
CA GLY A 103 7.87 0.80 -11.35
C GLY A 103 8.54 0.37 -12.64
N SER A 104 8.36 1.16 -13.69
CA SER A 104 9.02 0.93 -14.97
C SER A 104 10.43 1.55 -14.97
N ALA A 105 11.44 0.75 -15.25
CA ALA A 105 12.83 1.22 -15.34
C ALA A 105 13.13 1.97 -16.66
N THR A 106 12.17 2.01 -17.58
CA THR A 106 12.28 2.65 -18.90
C THR A 106 10.91 3.11 -19.36
N TRP A 107 10.75 3.41 -20.64
CA TRP A 107 9.47 3.77 -21.23
C TRP A 107 8.44 2.67 -21.02
N GLY A 108 7.25 3.04 -20.54
CA GLY A 108 6.12 2.15 -20.33
C GLY A 108 4.99 2.43 -21.31
N TRP A 109 4.30 1.39 -21.73
CA TRP A 109 3.13 1.47 -22.60
C TRP A 109 1.87 1.31 -21.76
N VAL A 110 0.86 2.12 -22.04
CA VAL A 110 -0.36 2.20 -21.22
C VAL A 110 -1.05 0.84 -21.09
N ASP A 111 -1.20 0.12 -22.20
CA ASP A 111 -1.95 -1.14 -22.20
C ASP A 111 -1.21 -2.25 -21.44
N GLU A 112 0.08 -2.39 -21.65
CA GLU A 112 0.90 -3.38 -20.94
C GLU A 112 1.01 -3.05 -19.44
N ASN A 113 1.23 -1.78 -19.12
CA ASN A 113 1.29 -1.33 -17.74
C ASN A 113 -0.05 -1.57 -17.02
N ARG A 114 -1.16 -1.20 -17.65
CA ARG A 114 -2.50 -1.47 -17.14
C ARG A 114 -2.75 -2.96 -16.94
N TRP A 115 -2.34 -3.77 -17.92
CA TRP A 115 -2.51 -5.22 -17.85
C TRP A 115 -1.75 -5.83 -16.67
N VAL A 116 -0.48 -5.46 -16.51
CA VAL A 116 0.34 -5.94 -15.38
C VAL A 116 -0.26 -5.53 -14.05
N ALA A 117 -0.63 -4.25 -13.89
CA ALA A 117 -1.27 -3.75 -12.67
C ALA A 117 -2.56 -4.52 -12.35
N GLN A 118 -3.41 -4.69 -13.36
CA GLN A 118 -4.67 -5.43 -13.20
C GLN A 118 -4.42 -6.86 -12.74
N LYS A 119 -3.48 -7.58 -13.36
CA LYS A 119 -3.19 -8.97 -12.99
C LYS A 119 -2.58 -9.10 -11.60
N MET A 120 -1.75 -8.15 -11.19
CA MET A 120 -1.24 -8.12 -9.82
C MET A 120 -2.39 -7.98 -8.81
N VAL A 121 -3.30 -7.03 -9.04
CA VAL A 121 -4.45 -6.77 -8.14
C VAL A 121 -5.45 -7.92 -8.16
N GLU A 122 -5.79 -8.47 -9.33
CA GLU A 122 -6.68 -9.62 -9.46
C GLU A 122 -6.15 -10.81 -8.67
N ASN A 123 -4.86 -11.10 -8.77
CA ASN A 123 -4.25 -12.19 -8.04
C ASN A 123 -4.23 -11.94 -6.53
N LEU A 124 -3.92 -10.72 -6.09
CA LEU A 124 -3.97 -10.35 -4.67
C LEU A 124 -5.40 -10.49 -4.11
N ALA A 125 -6.40 -10.16 -4.91
CA ALA A 125 -7.82 -10.26 -4.53
C ALA A 125 -8.37 -11.70 -4.60
N ASP A 126 -7.72 -12.58 -5.35
CA ASP A 126 -8.16 -13.96 -5.51
C ASP A 126 -8.01 -14.73 -4.19
N SER A 127 -9.14 -15.17 -3.68
CA SER A 127 -9.20 -15.91 -2.42
C SER A 127 -8.54 -17.30 -2.49
N THR A 128 -8.32 -17.83 -3.63
CA THR A 128 -7.68 -19.13 -3.85
C THR A 128 -6.19 -19.04 -4.14
N SER A 129 -5.69 -17.82 -4.43
CA SER A 129 -4.28 -17.61 -4.74
C SER A 129 -3.39 -17.89 -3.53
N THR A 130 -2.29 -18.57 -3.78
CA THR A 130 -1.19 -18.78 -2.82
C THR A 130 -0.08 -17.74 -2.95
N LEU A 131 -0.15 -16.89 -3.98
CA LEU A 131 0.84 -15.84 -4.21
C LEU A 131 0.59 -14.68 -3.24
N VAL A 132 1.50 -14.49 -2.31
CA VAL A 132 1.35 -13.51 -1.23
C VAL A 132 2.52 -12.51 -1.16
N TYR A 133 3.63 -12.84 -1.81
CA TYR A 133 4.81 -11.96 -1.87
C TYR A 133 4.70 -11.01 -3.05
N VAL A 134 5.19 -9.77 -2.87
CA VAL A 134 5.15 -8.76 -3.93
C VAL A 134 5.92 -9.18 -5.18
N SER A 135 7.02 -9.94 -5.01
CA SER A 135 7.76 -10.53 -6.12
C SER A 135 6.92 -11.51 -6.93
N ASP A 136 6.12 -12.34 -6.27
CA ASP A 136 5.26 -13.31 -6.95
C ASP A 136 4.15 -12.61 -7.72
N LEU A 137 3.52 -11.58 -7.10
CA LEU A 137 2.49 -10.78 -7.74
C LEU A 137 3.04 -10.07 -8.98
N MET A 138 4.22 -9.43 -8.86
CA MET A 138 4.90 -8.79 -10.00
C MET A 138 5.21 -9.81 -11.10
N ASN A 139 5.77 -10.96 -10.75
CA ASN A 139 6.11 -12.00 -11.72
C ASN A 139 4.85 -12.58 -12.38
N TYR A 140 3.77 -12.72 -11.66
CA TYR A 140 2.48 -13.14 -12.23
C TYR A 140 1.98 -12.13 -13.26
N GLY A 141 1.97 -10.84 -12.92
CA GLY A 141 1.64 -9.76 -13.85
C GLY A 141 2.50 -9.78 -15.10
N LYS A 142 3.82 -9.88 -14.94
CA LYS A 142 4.79 -9.95 -16.07
C LYS A 142 4.59 -11.19 -16.94
N LYS A 143 4.39 -12.37 -16.34
CA LYS A 143 4.14 -13.62 -17.09
C LYS A 143 2.86 -13.54 -17.90
N SER A 144 1.84 -12.83 -17.41
CA SER A 144 0.58 -12.69 -18.12
C SER A 144 0.70 -11.94 -19.45
N LEU A 145 1.76 -11.13 -19.63
CA LEU A 145 2.09 -10.49 -20.90
C LEU A 145 2.54 -11.49 -21.99
N ALA A 146 2.88 -12.72 -21.62
CA ALA A 146 3.26 -13.74 -22.62
C ALA A 146 2.10 -14.08 -23.57
N ASN A 147 0.87 -13.89 -23.10
CA ASN A 147 -0.35 -14.16 -23.87
C ASN A 147 -0.87 -12.91 -24.61
N GLN A 148 -0.12 -11.81 -24.54
CA GLN A 148 -0.40 -10.58 -25.26
C GLN A 148 0.69 -10.39 -26.33
N GLU A 149 0.37 -9.70 -27.40
CA GLU A 149 1.35 -9.32 -28.43
C GLU A 149 2.33 -8.24 -27.93
N ALA A 150 2.65 -8.26 -26.64
CA ALA A 150 3.53 -7.28 -26.03
C ALA A 150 4.99 -7.50 -26.44
N PRO A 151 5.73 -6.43 -26.74
CA PRO A 151 7.14 -6.53 -27.01
C PRO A 151 7.91 -7.22 -25.89
N LEU A 152 8.94 -8.01 -26.24
CA LEU A 152 9.68 -8.81 -25.24
C LEU A 152 10.28 -7.95 -24.12
N TYR A 153 10.77 -6.75 -24.44
CA TYR A 153 11.39 -5.85 -23.45
C TYR A 153 10.41 -5.41 -22.37
N THR A 154 9.10 -5.31 -22.66
CA THR A 154 8.10 -4.91 -21.66
C THR A 154 8.02 -5.87 -20.48
N LYS A 155 8.43 -7.13 -20.68
CA LYS A 155 8.48 -8.13 -19.60
C LYS A 155 9.64 -7.90 -18.63
N PHE A 156 10.67 -7.15 -19.05
CA PHE A 156 11.89 -6.96 -18.27
C PHE A 156 12.04 -5.56 -17.67
N HIS A 157 11.27 -4.59 -18.13
CA HIS A 157 11.44 -3.21 -17.69
C HIS A 157 10.86 -2.89 -16.31
N PHE A 158 10.08 -3.78 -15.71
CA PHE A 158 9.55 -3.56 -14.38
C PHE A 158 10.59 -3.89 -13.31
N ALA A 159 10.87 -2.91 -12.44
CA ALA A 159 11.76 -3.03 -11.31
C ALA A 159 10.97 -3.06 -10.00
N LEU A 160 11.37 -3.95 -9.09
CA LEU A 160 10.91 -3.97 -7.71
C LEU A 160 11.98 -3.30 -6.84
N ILE A 161 11.59 -2.28 -6.10
CA ILE A 161 12.42 -1.58 -5.12
C ILE A 161 11.86 -1.90 -3.74
N GLY A 162 12.67 -2.51 -2.87
CA GLY A 162 12.27 -3.01 -1.57
C GLY A 162 12.48 -4.51 -1.40
N ASP A 163 11.93 -5.07 -0.32
CA ASP A 163 12.05 -6.49 -0.03
C ASP A 163 11.14 -7.34 -0.95
N PRO A 164 11.69 -8.21 -1.81
CA PRO A 164 10.91 -9.07 -2.69
C PRO A 164 10.02 -10.06 -1.93
N LEU A 165 10.37 -10.39 -0.69
CA LEU A 165 9.62 -11.27 0.19
C LEU A 165 8.60 -10.51 1.04
N LEU A 166 8.39 -9.23 0.79
CA LEU A 166 7.34 -8.45 1.43
C LEU A 166 5.99 -9.11 1.18
N LYS A 167 5.29 -9.36 2.27
CA LYS A 167 3.97 -9.96 2.25
C LYS A 167 2.91 -8.88 2.43
N LEU A 168 2.08 -8.67 1.42
CA LEU A 168 0.95 -7.79 1.58
C LEU A 168 -0.10 -8.49 2.45
N ARG A 169 -0.47 -7.86 3.55
CA ARG A 169 -1.44 -8.43 4.48
C ARG A 169 -2.85 -8.33 3.91
N THR A 170 -3.25 -9.38 3.24
CA THR A 170 -4.64 -9.64 2.86
C THR A 170 -5.20 -10.71 3.76
N SER A 171 -5.20 -10.49 5.06
CA SER A 171 -5.73 -11.48 5.99
C SER A 171 -7.21 -11.71 5.70
N ARG A 172 -7.58 -12.93 5.40
CA ARG A 172 -8.97 -13.37 5.16
C ARG A 172 -9.71 -13.70 6.44
N THR A 173 -8.99 -13.72 7.54
CA THR A 173 -9.52 -13.88 8.89
C THR A 173 -9.32 -12.60 9.66
N PRO A 174 -10.11 -12.35 10.71
CA PRO A 174 -9.83 -11.26 11.61
C PRO A 174 -8.40 -11.34 12.13
N ASN A 175 -7.69 -10.25 12.08
CA ASN A 175 -6.35 -10.13 12.63
C ASN A 175 -6.38 -9.04 13.70
N LEU A 176 -6.71 -9.46 14.89
CA LEU A 176 -6.92 -8.57 16.04
C LEU A 176 -5.60 -8.31 16.74
N TYR A 177 -5.37 -7.05 17.12
CA TYR A 177 -4.23 -6.68 17.95
C TYR A 177 -4.56 -5.46 18.81
N ILE A 178 -3.80 -5.30 19.89
CA ILE A 178 -3.88 -4.19 20.82
C ILE A 178 -2.48 -3.62 20.99
N TYR A 179 -2.35 -2.31 20.90
CA TYR A 179 -1.09 -1.65 21.26
C TYR A 179 -0.98 -1.53 22.78
N SER A 180 0.19 -1.79 23.33
CA SER A 180 0.43 -1.76 24.78
C SER A 180 0.19 -0.39 25.41
N ASN A 181 0.41 0.69 24.65
CA ASN A 181 0.17 2.08 25.09
C ASN A 181 -1.31 2.49 25.05
N GLU A 182 -2.19 1.69 24.46
CA GLU A 182 -3.63 1.91 24.39
C GLU A 182 -4.40 0.96 25.33
N PHE A 183 -3.69 0.28 26.19
CA PHE A 183 -4.22 -0.65 27.14
C PHE A 183 -4.07 -0.14 28.57
N SER A 184 -5.16 -0.12 29.32
CA SER A 184 -5.15 0.25 30.73
C SER A 184 -5.91 -0.74 31.59
N VAL A 185 -5.43 -0.94 32.78
CA VAL A 185 -6.10 -1.75 33.80
C VAL A 185 -6.29 -0.89 35.03
N THR A 186 -7.53 -0.82 35.54
CA THR A 186 -7.88 -0.03 36.71
C THR A 186 -8.71 -0.87 37.68
N SER A 187 -8.69 -0.51 38.92
CA SER A 187 -9.61 -1.07 39.93
C SER A 187 -11.04 -0.55 39.74
N ASN A 188 -11.95 -1.04 40.53
CA ASN A 188 -13.35 -0.64 40.49
C ASN A 188 -13.58 0.85 40.82
N ASP A 189 -12.68 1.47 41.56
CA ASP A 189 -12.70 2.91 41.90
C ASP A 189 -11.94 3.78 40.91
N ASN A 190 -11.53 3.22 39.74
CA ASN A 190 -10.68 3.83 38.69
C ASN A 190 -9.25 4.13 39.17
N SER A 191 -8.78 3.57 40.27
CA SER A 191 -7.37 3.61 40.63
C SER A 191 -6.53 2.80 39.65
N ALA A 192 -5.35 3.31 39.26
CA ALA A 192 -4.38 2.57 38.44
C ALA A 192 -3.69 1.44 39.22
N LEU A 193 -3.87 1.40 40.55
CA LEU A 193 -3.30 0.35 41.39
C LEU A 193 -4.39 -0.69 41.68
N ILE A 194 -4.14 -1.92 41.30
CA ILE A 194 -4.97 -3.06 41.61
C ILE A 194 -4.45 -3.69 42.88
N SER A 195 -5.33 -3.78 43.91
CA SER A 195 -5.04 -4.41 45.18
C SER A 195 -5.59 -5.84 45.19
N THR A 196 -5.02 -6.69 46.04
CA THR A 196 -5.54 -8.04 46.30
C THR A 196 -6.94 -8.05 46.95
N THR A 197 -7.41 -6.88 47.42
CA THR A 197 -8.73 -6.68 47.97
C THR A 197 -9.78 -6.25 46.92
N ASP A 198 -9.33 -5.90 45.71
CA ASP A 198 -10.23 -5.55 44.63
C ASP A 198 -10.94 -6.79 44.10
N SER A 199 -12.28 -6.73 44.07
CA SER A 199 -13.10 -7.81 43.52
C SER A 199 -13.27 -7.74 42.01
N VAL A 200 -12.96 -6.59 41.38
CA VAL A 200 -13.13 -6.33 39.95
C VAL A 200 -11.93 -5.53 39.42
N ALA A 201 -11.38 -5.96 38.29
CA ALA A 201 -10.46 -5.19 37.51
C ALA A 201 -11.13 -4.77 36.17
N ILE A 202 -11.05 -3.49 35.86
CA ILE A 202 -11.59 -2.95 34.61
C ILE A 202 -10.44 -2.86 33.60
N ILE A 203 -10.59 -3.58 32.50
CA ILE A 203 -9.63 -3.58 31.39
C ILE A 203 -10.22 -2.71 30.28
N LYS A 204 -9.50 -1.68 29.87
CA LYS A 204 -9.85 -0.82 28.74
C LYS A 204 -8.74 -0.87 27.70
N GLY A 205 -9.10 -0.98 26.45
CA GLY A 205 -8.16 -0.97 25.34
C GLY A 205 -8.87 -0.79 24.00
N VAL A 206 -8.10 -0.44 22.97
CA VAL A 206 -8.59 -0.36 21.60
C VAL A 206 -8.12 -1.61 20.86
N ILE A 207 -9.08 -2.36 20.32
CA ILE A 207 -8.81 -3.54 19.51
C ILE A 207 -8.82 -3.12 18.04
N TYR A 208 -7.72 -3.30 17.37
CA TYR A 208 -7.58 -3.08 15.94
C TYR A 208 -7.76 -4.38 15.16
N ASN A 209 -8.42 -4.29 14.03
CA ASN A 209 -8.55 -5.41 13.11
C ASN A 209 -7.92 -5.06 11.76
N ASN A 210 -6.79 -5.65 11.45
CA ASN A 210 -6.09 -5.52 10.16
C ASN A 210 -6.47 -6.64 9.17
N GLY A 211 -7.45 -7.44 9.50
CA GLY A 211 -7.97 -8.50 8.65
C GLY A 211 -9.39 -8.24 8.18
N TYR A 212 -10.06 -9.27 7.72
CA TYR A 212 -11.49 -9.19 7.38
C TYR A 212 -12.33 -8.88 8.62
N GLN A 213 -13.40 -8.10 8.43
CA GLN A 213 -14.38 -7.88 9.48
C GLN A 213 -15.06 -9.21 9.83
N THR A 214 -15.28 -9.40 11.12
CA THR A 214 -16.22 -10.41 11.58
C THR A 214 -17.62 -10.05 11.10
N LYS A 215 -18.45 -11.04 10.77
CA LYS A 215 -19.86 -10.78 10.50
C LYS A 215 -20.48 -10.06 11.69
N GLN A 216 -21.33 -9.07 11.40
CA GLN A 216 -22.06 -8.34 12.42
C GLN A 216 -22.77 -9.32 13.35
N GLY A 217 -22.54 -9.21 14.66
CA GLY A 217 -23.09 -10.11 15.66
C GLY A 217 -22.11 -11.16 16.22
N SER A 218 -20.87 -11.22 15.77
CA SER A 218 -19.84 -12.02 16.46
C SER A 218 -19.46 -11.32 17.76
N GLN A 219 -19.76 -11.93 18.89
CA GLN A 219 -19.20 -11.54 20.18
C GLN A 219 -17.80 -12.15 20.31
N LEU A 220 -16.85 -11.38 20.81
CA LEU A 220 -15.53 -11.87 21.23
C LEU A 220 -15.66 -12.55 22.59
#